data_e4e6f82a9f6af5594b5a0bd1dc864411
#
_entry.id   e4e6f82a9f6af5594b5a0bd1dc864411
#
_cell.length_a   1.000
_cell.length_b   1.000
_cell.length_c   1.000
_cell.angle_alpha   90.00
_cell.angle_beta   90.00
_cell.angle_gamma   90.00
#
_symmetry.space_group_name_H-M   'P 1'
#
loop_
_entity.id
_entity.type
_entity.pdbx_description
1 polymer ?
#
loop_
_entity_poly.entity_id
_entity_poly.type
_entity_poly.pdbx_seq_one_letter_code
_entity_poly.pdbx_strand_id
1 'polypeptide(L)'
;MNRINNKPPSHLTGEGRVDEKVFTHTDREHKGRKDVMNKIDLIEMEQMKKNIPSFKAGDTVKVHVKIVEGDKSRIQAFQGVVISRQNGGVRESFTVRKISNNIGVERVFPLHSPTLDKIEVITRGQVRRAKLYYLRKLRGKAARIREKKYVAQ
;
A
#
# COMPACT_ATOMS: atom_id res chain seq x y z
N MET A 1 1.87 62.78 33.02
CA MET A 1 2.76 63.92 32.69
C MET A 1 3.43 63.64 31.38
N ASN A 2 3.21 64.55 30.47
CA ASN A 2 3.97 64.94 29.28
C ASN A 2 4.08 63.86 28.15
N ARG A 3 3.32 64.01 27.08
CA ARG A 3 3.43 64.96 25.94
C ARG A 3 4.80 64.76 25.27
N ILE A 4 4.98 64.69 23.96
CA ILE A 4 4.42 65.45 22.84
C ILE A 4 4.95 64.78 21.53
N ASN A 5 4.12 64.74 20.50
CA ASN A 5 4.32 65.25 19.15
C ASN A 5 5.67 64.94 18.45
N ASN A 6 5.73 64.63 17.18
CA ASN A 6 5.25 65.46 16.09
C ASN A 6 5.53 64.75 14.73
N LYS A 7 4.59 64.75 13.86
CA LYS A 7 4.47 65.14 12.47
C LYS A 7 5.66 65.08 11.52
N PRO A 8 5.39 64.64 10.27
CA PRO A 8 6.35 64.46 9.20
C PRO A 8 6.72 65.72 8.44
N PRO A 9 7.75 65.72 7.66
CA PRO A 9 7.83 66.61 6.50
C PRO A 9 7.70 65.89 5.16
N SER A 10 7.08 66.67 4.35
CA SER A 10 6.68 66.57 2.95
C SER A 10 7.84 66.43 1.97
N HIS A 11 7.45 65.83 0.80
CA HIS A 11 7.93 66.08 -0.53
C HIS A 11 9.43 66.07 -0.85
N LEU A 12 9.78 65.13 -1.76
CA LEU A 12 10.47 65.53 -2.95
C LEU A 12 10.31 64.43 -4.04
N THR A 13 9.81 64.89 -5.13
CA THR A 13 9.72 64.29 -6.46
C THR A 13 11.08 63.78 -6.91
N GLY A 14 11.13 62.58 -7.43
CA GLY A 14 12.27 62.03 -8.11
C GLY A 14 11.82 60.88 -9.01
N GLU A 15 11.60 61.21 -10.24
CA GLU A 15 11.45 60.23 -11.33
C GLU A 15 12.69 59.34 -11.43
N GLY A 16 12.50 58.06 -11.64
CA GLY A 16 13.58 57.37 -12.19
C GLY A 16 13.67 55.89 -11.90
N ARG A 17 13.40 55.10 -12.88
CA ARG A 17 13.77 53.70 -13.11
C ARG A 17 12.97 52.67 -12.37
N VAL A 18 11.98 52.19 -13.09
CA VAL A 18 11.45 50.84 -13.00
C VAL A 18 12.58 49.85 -13.33
N ASP A 19 13.24 49.38 -12.30
CA ASP A 19 14.05 48.16 -12.43
C ASP A 19 13.07 47.00 -12.58
N GLU A 20 12.85 46.67 -13.82
CA GLU A 20 12.14 45.49 -14.30
C GLU A 20 12.94 44.27 -13.80
N LYS A 21 12.67 43.87 -12.54
CA LYS A 21 13.11 42.57 -12.06
C LYS A 21 12.39 41.54 -12.90
N VAL A 22 13.05 41.15 -13.97
CA VAL A 22 12.76 39.95 -14.73
C VAL A 22 12.71 38.78 -13.75
N PHE A 23 11.53 38.46 -13.35
CA PHE A 23 11.22 37.25 -12.62
C PHE A 23 11.35 36.12 -13.65
N THR A 24 12.59 35.62 -13.79
CA THR A 24 12.80 34.38 -14.51
C THR A 24 12.21 33.27 -13.69
N HIS A 25 10.91 33.09 -13.83
CA HIS A 25 10.22 31.89 -13.49
C HIS A 25 10.84 30.79 -14.36
N THR A 26 11.83 30.11 -13.82
CA THR A 26 12.21 28.81 -14.36
C THR A 26 11.01 27.89 -14.13
N ASP A 27 10.08 28.00 -15.04
CA ASP A 27 9.10 26.97 -15.30
C ASP A 27 9.88 25.71 -15.65
N ARG A 28 10.31 24.99 -14.63
CA ARG A 28 10.58 23.57 -14.77
C ARG A 28 9.25 22.95 -15.12
N GLU A 29 8.92 23.03 -16.40
CA GLU A 29 7.97 22.12 -16.99
C GLU A 29 8.38 20.72 -16.55
N HIS A 30 7.69 20.21 -15.56
CA HIS A 30 7.58 18.79 -15.34
C HIS A 30 6.84 18.26 -16.57
N LYS A 31 7.60 18.18 -17.67
CA LYS A 31 7.23 17.49 -18.88
C LYS A 31 6.89 16.09 -18.44
N GLY A 32 5.58 15.87 -18.16
CA GLY A 32 5.08 14.57 -17.78
C GLY A 32 5.69 13.57 -18.72
N ARG A 33 6.54 12.69 -18.19
CA ARG A 33 6.90 11.48 -18.89
C ARG A 33 5.57 10.85 -19.26
N LYS A 34 5.20 10.95 -20.52
CA LYS A 34 4.23 10.06 -21.11
C LYS A 34 4.85 8.69 -20.88
N ASP A 35 4.34 7.96 -19.90
CA ASP A 35 4.75 6.60 -19.65
C ASP A 35 4.44 5.85 -20.94
N VAL A 36 5.46 5.73 -21.77
CA VAL A 36 5.41 4.88 -22.95
C VAL A 36 5.37 3.47 -22.38
N MET A 37 4.16 2.93 -22.27
CA MET A 37 3.95 1.58 -21.78
C MET A 37 4.84 0.64 -22.59
N ASN A 38 5.76 0.00 -21.91
CA ASN A 38 6.64 -0.97 -22.51
C ASN A 38 5.81 -2.17 -22.98
N LYS A 39 6.23 -2.84 -24.04
CA LYS A 39 5.59 -4.09 -24.49
C LYS A 39 5.50 -5.13 -23.38
N ILE A 40 6.49 -5.11 -22.47
CA ILE A 40 6.52 -5.98 -21.28
C ILE A 40 5.36 -5.64 -20.33
N ASP A 41 5.11 -4.35 -20.08
CA ASP A 41 4.04 -3.90 -19.19
C ASP A 41 2.65 -4.31 -19.72
N LEU A 42 2.47 -4.33 -21.04
CA LEU A 42 1.23 -4.81 -21.67
C LEU A 42 1.01 -6.30 -21.39
N ILE A 43 2.05 -7.13 -21.59
CA ILE A 43 1.99 -8.57 -21.31
C ILE A 43 1.75 -8.82 -19.81
N GLU A 44 2.40 -8.07 -18.94
CA GLU A 44 2.18 -8.17 -17.49
C GLU A 44 0.73 -7.83 -17.11
N MET A 45 0.13 -6.82 -17.73
CA MET A 45 -1.26 -6.45 -17.51
C MET A 45 -2.25 -7.55 -17.91
N GLU A 46 -2.00 -8.24 -19.02
CA GLU A 46 -2.83 -9.34 -19.47
C GLU A 46 -2.81 -10.52 -18.49
N GLN A 47 -1.67 -10.77 -17.85
CA GLN A 47 -1.49 -11.84 -16.86
C GLN A 47 -2.09 -11.53 -15.49
N MET A 48 -2.41 -10.25 -15.20
CA MET A 48 -2.98 -9.89 -13.92
C MET A 48 -4.40 -10.39 -13.74
N LYS A 49 -4.65 -11.10 -12.64
CA LYS A 49 -6.00 -11.52 -12.23
C LYS A 49 -6.83 -10.30 -11.83
N LYS A 50 -8.02 -10.17 -12.37
CA LYS A 50 -8.93 -9.04 -12.07
C LYS A 50 -9.83 -9.31 -10.84
N ASN A 51 -10.12 -10.59 -10.55
CA ASN A 51 -11.06 -10.98 -9.49
C ASN A 51 -10.34 -11.28 -8.17
N ILE A 52 -9.67 -10.29 -7.61
CA ILE A 52 -8.97 -10.42 -6.32
C ILE A 52 -9.70 -9.58 -5.29
N PRO A 53 -10.09 -10.16 -4.13
CA PRO A 53 -10.71 -9.41 -3.06
C PRO A 53 -9.73 -8.37 -2.50
N SER A 54 -10.26 -7.24 -2.04
CA SER A 54 -9.44 -6.24 -1.36
C SER A 54 -9.14 -6.70 0.06
N PHE A 55 -7.88 -6.97 0.36
CA PHE A 55 -7.39 -7.31 1.70
C PHE A 55 -6.05 -6.62 1.97
N LYS A 56 -5.67 -6.56 3.23
CA LYS A 56 -4.42 -5.95 3.69
C LYS A 56 -3.75 -6.79 4.78
N ALA A 57 -2.53 -6.38 5.17
CA ALA A 57 -1.87 -6.98 6.32
C ALA A 57 -2.75 -6.87 7.56
N GLY A 58 -2.84 -7.95 8.33
CA GLY A 58 -3.71 -8.07 9.50
C GLY A 58 -5.03 -8.78 9.25
N ASP A 59 -5.47 -8.91 8.01
CA ASP A 59 -6.68 -9.63 7.68
C ASP A 59 -6.45 -11.14 7.74
N THR A 60 -7.48 -11.88 8.18
CA THR A 60 -7.48 -13.34 8.14
C THR A 60 -8.05 -13.79 6.82
N VAL A 61 -7.27 -14.52 6.06
CA VAL A 61 -7.65 -15.01 4.74
C VAL A 61 -7.59 -16.53 4.67
N LYS A 62 -8.42 -17.10 3.81
CA LYS A 62 -8.39 -18.50 3.39
C LYS A 62 -8.01 -18.56 1.94
N VAL A 63 -6.84 -19.11 1.67
CA VAL A 63 -6.26 -19.21 0.33
C VAL A 63 -6.46 -20.62 -0.18
N HIS A 64 -7.13 -20.76 -1.32
CA HIS A 64 -7.35 -22.03 -2.00
C HIS A 64 -6.23 -22.22 -3.02
N VAL A 65 -5.39 -23.21 -2.80
CA VAL A 65 -4.23 -23.51 -3.65
C VAL A 65 -4.50 -24.79 -4.40
N LYS A 66 -4.40 -24.72 -5.72
CA LYS A 66 -4.47 -25.88 -6.59
C LYS A 66 -3.13 -26.60 -6.61
N ILE A 67 -3.10 -27.85 -6.17
CA ILE A 67 -1.94 -28.72 -6.19
C ILE A 67 -2.17 -29.74 -7.29
N VAL A 68 -1.22 -29.89 -8.19
CA VAL A 68 -1.20 -30.88 -9.25
C VAL A 68 -0.15 -31.93 -8.91
N GLU A 69 -0.59 -33.17 -8.77
CA GLU A 69 0.27 -34.31 -8.42
C GLU A 69 0.07 -35.39 -9.52
N GLY A 70 0.94 -35.40 -10.53
CA GLY A 70 0.76 -36.23 -11.72
C GLY A 70 -0.54 -35.85 -12.46
N ASP A 71 -1.39 -36.82 -12.68
CA ASP A 71 -2.69 -36.65 -13.39
C ASP A 71 -3.82 -36.14 -12.48
N LYS A 72 -3.58 -36.06 -11.17
CA LYS A 72 -4.59 -35.65 -10.20
C LYS A 72 -4.36 -34.20 -9.75
N SER A 73 -5.47 -33.46 -9.63
CA SER A 73 -5.45 -32.12 -9.08
C SER A 73 -6.34 -32.04 -7.84
N ARG A 74 -5.85 -31.41 -6.79
CA ARG A 74 -6.63 -31.16 -5.57
C ARG A 74 -6.49 -29.72 -5.11
N ILE A 75 -7.50 -29.21 -4.41
CA ILE A 75 -7.47 -27.88 -3.81
C ILE A 75 -7.16 -28.03 -2.33
N GLN A 76 -6.09 -27.36 -1.88
CA GLN A 76 -5.74 -27.27 -0.48
C GLN A 76 -6.03 -25.86 0.04
N ALA A 77 -6.80 -25.80 1.11
CA ALA A 77 -7.07 -24.52 1.77
C ALA A 77 -5.98 -24.20 2.81
N PHE A 78 -5.43 -23.00 2.75
CA PHE A 78 -4.48 -22.46 3.72
C PHE A 78 -5.11 -21.24 4.39
N GLN A 79 -5.52 -21.37 5.65
CA GLN A 79 -6.13 -20.28 6.41
C GLN A 79 -5.14 -19.70 7.39
N GLY A 80 -5.03 -18.38 7.43
CA GLY A 80 -4.14 -17.69 8.36
C GLY A 80 -4.24 -16.17 8.25
N VAL A 81 -3.36 -15.50 8.97
CA VAL A 81 -3.27 -14.04 9.00
C VAL A 81 -2.25 -13.55 7.98
N VAL A 82 -2.60 -12.54 7.21
CA VAL A 82 -1.67 -11.86 6.29
C VAL A 82 -0.69 -11.03 7.12
N ILE A 83 0.59 -11.39 7.10
CA ILE A 83 1.63 -10.67 7.83
C ILE A 83 2.34 -9.61 7.00
N SER A 84 2.37 -9.78 5.69
CA SER A 84 2.91 -8.79 4.76
C SER A 84 2.24 -8.90 3.40
N ARG A 85 2.17 -7.79 2.69
CA ARG A 85 1.80 -7.70 1.29
C ARG A 85 2.82 -6.82 0.59
N GLN A 86 3.33 -7.26 -0.52
CA GLN A 86 4.31 -6.57 -1.33
C GLN A 86 3.70 -6.33 -2.70
N ASN A 87 3.49 -5.06 -3.04
CA ASN A 87 2.95 -4.66 -4.31
C ASN A 87 4.05 -4.64 -5.38
N GLY A 88 3.68 -4.84 -6.62
CA GLY A 88 4.64 -4.86 -7.73
C GLY A 88 4.02 -5.35 -9.04
N GLY A 89 2.76 -5.04 -9.31
CA GLY A 89 2.06 -5.52 -10.53
C GLY A 89 1.96 -7.03 -10.53
N VAL A 90 2.40 -7.68 -11.60
CA VAL A 90 2.39 -9.16 -11.71
C VAL A 90 3.19 -9.83 -10.59
N ARG A 91 4.26 -9.18 -10.11
CA ARG A 91 5.12 -9.72 -9.03
C ARG A 91 4.55 -9.53 -7.64
N GLU A 92 3.32 -9.03 -7.53
CA GLU A 92 2.68 -8.83 -6.25
C GLU A 92 2.57 -10.16 -5.48
N SER A 93 2.95 -10.12 -4.20
CA SER A 93 2.93 -11.29 -3.33
C SER A 93 2.48 -10.93 -1.92
N PHE A 94 1.93 -11.91 -1.22
CA PHE A 94 1.54 -11.76 0.18
C PHE A 94 1.96 -12.99 0.98
N THR A 95 2.26 -12.76 2.25
CA THR A 95 2.67 -13.81 3.17
C THR A 95 1.57 -14.06 4.19
N VAL A 96 1.16 -15.31 4.29
CA VAL A 96 0.16 -15.75 5.26
C VAL A 96 0.83 -16.61 6.33
N ARG A 97 0.54 -16.30 7.59
CA ARG A 97 1.00 -17.03 8.75
C ARG A 97 -0.14 -17.75 9.43
N LYS A 98 0.05 -19.01 9.75
CA LYS A 98 -0.84 -19.78 10.63
C LYS A 98 -0.02 -20.49 11.71
N ILE A 99 -0.69 -20.87 12.78
CA ILE A 99 -0.12 -21.76 13.79
C ILE A 99 -0.74 -23.15 13.55
N SER A 100 0.09 -24.14 13.35
CA SER A 100 -0.30 -25.53 13.20
C SER A 100 0.53 -26.36 14.16
N ASN A 101 -0.11 -27.14 15.02
CA ASN A 101 0.58 -27.96 16.03
C ASN A 101 1.61 -27.16 16.86
N ASN A 102 1.23 -25.98 17.33
CA ASN A 102 2.10 -25.03 18.06
C ASN A 102 3.31 -24.49 17.26
N ILE A 103 3.44 -24.84 15.98
CA ILE A 103 4.48 -24.36 15.09
C ILE A 103 3.92 -23.26 14.20
N GLY A 104 4.63 -22.13 14.13
CA GLY A 104 4.29 -21.03 13.22
C GLY A 104 4.72 -21.38 11.80
N VAL A 105 3.76 -21.54 10.91
CA VAL A 105 3.99 -21.81 9.48
C VAL A 105 3.68 -20.55 8.68
N GLU A 106 4.61 -20.14 7.83
CA GLU A 106 4.45 -19.04 6.92
C GLU A 106 4.57 -19.51 5.48
N ARG A 107 3.69 -19.01 4.62
CA ARG A 107 3.75 -19.30 3.20
C ARG A 107 3.57 -18.00 2.40
N VAL A 108 4.43 -17.81 1.42
CA VAL A 108 4.37 -16.70 0.46
C VAL A 108 3.56 -17.16 -0.73
N PHE A 109 2.62 -16.32 -1.13
CA PHE A 109 1.75 -16.55 -2.30
C PHE A 109 1.92 -15.42 -3.30
N PRO A 110 2.39 -15.69 -4.53
CA PRO A 110 2.28 -14.72 -5.63
C PRO A 110 0.80 -14.52 -5.96
N LEU A 111 0.33 -13.26 -5.97
CA LEU A 111 -1.08 -12.93 -6.06
C LEU A 111 -1.70 -13.37 -7.40
N HIS A 112 -0.96 -13.22 -8.48
CA HIS A 112 -1.42 -13.52 -9.83
C HIS A 112 -1.08 -14.93 -10.31
N SER A 113 -0.53 -15.80 -9.42
CA SER A 113 -0.19 -17.17 -9.77
C SER A 113 -1.41 -17.99 -10.22
N PRO A 114 -1.29 -18.80 -11.29
CA PRO A 114 -2.35 -19.70 -11.72
C PRO A 114 -2.67 -20.81 -10.69
N THR A 115 -1.72 -21.11 -9.79
CA THR A 115 -1.92 -22.07 -8.70
C THR A 115 -2.89 -21.60 -7.63
N LEU A 116 -3.14 -20.27 -7.53
CA LEU A 116 -4.15 -19.72 -6.65
C LEU A 116 -5.52 -19.80 -7.34
N ASP A 117 -6.42 -20.59 -6.77
CA ASP A 117 -7.79 -20.70 -7.24
C ASP A 117 -8.63 -19.53 -6.72
N LYS A 118 -8.77 -19.41 -5.41
CA LYS A 118 -9.60 -18.41 -4.76
C LYS A 118 -8.97 -17.90 -3.46
N ILE A 119 -9.22 -16.63 -3.16
CA ILE A 119 -8.87 -16.00 -1.89
C ILE A 119 -10.16 -15.53 -1.23
N GLU A 120 -10.41 -15.97 0.00
CA GLU A 120 -11.55 -15.54 0.79
C GLU A 120 -11.06 -14.74 2.00
N VAL A 121 -11.66 -13.58 2.23
CA VAL A 121 -11.39 -12.77 3.42
C VAL A 121 -12.40 -13.16 4.49
N ILE A 122 -11.90 -13.76 5.57
CA ILE A 122 -12.75 -14.24 6.68
C ILE A 122 -13.03 -13.10 7.66
N THR A 123 -11.95 -12.44 8.14
CA THR A 123 -12.07 -11.32 9.06
C THR A 123 -11.12 -10.21 8.67
N ARG A 124 -11.53 -8.97 8.91
CA ARG A 124 -10.69 -7.79 8.69
C ARG A 124 -10.02 -7.39 9.99
N GLY A 125 -8.70 -7.29 9.98
CA GLY A 125 -7.91 -6.93 11.15
C GLY A 125 -7.63 -5.44 11.25
N GLN A 126 -7.60 -4.93 12.48
CA GLN A 126 -7.17 -3.57 12.77
C GLN A 126 -5.72 -3.57 13.21
N VAL A 127 -4.83 -3.10 12.34
CA VAL A 127 -3.40 -3.01 12.59
C VAL A 127 -2.86 -1.63 12.20
N ARG A 128 -1.79 -1.20 12.87
CA ARG A 128 -1.12 0.09 12.60
C ARG A 128 0.10 -0.04 11.68
N ARG A 129 0.57 -1.26 11.44
CA ARG A 129 1.77 -1.55 10.66
C ARG A 129 1.43 -2.30 9.39
N ALA A 130 2.13 -2.02 8.30
CA ALA A 130 1.98 -2.74 7.04
C ALA A 130 2.67 -4.11 7.04
N LYS A 131 3.72 -4.29 7.87
CA LYS A 131 4.45 -5.55 8.01
C LYS A 131 4.39 -6.00 9.48
N LEU A 132 3.86 -7.19 9.72
CA LEU A 132 3.53 -7.71 11.04
C LEU A 132 4.52 -8.78 11.51
N TYR A 133 5.82 -8.61 11.22
CA TYR A 133 6.83 -9.60 11.56
C TYR A 133 7.00 -9.81 13.08
N TYR A 134 6.57 -8.87 13.89
CA TYR A 134 6.57 -9.01 15.34
C TYR A 134 5.68 -10.18 15.83
N LEU A 135 4.66 -10.59 15.04
CA LEU A 135 3.81 -11.72 15.37
C LEU A 135 4.58 -13.05 15.44
N ARG A 136 5.76 -13.13 14.82
CA ARG A 136 6.62 -14.32 14.88
C ARG A 136 7.06 -14.66 16.30
N LYS A 137 7.26 -13.62 17.11
CA LYS A 137 7.71 -13.74 18.51
C LYS A 137 6.54 -13.89 19.49
N LEU A 138 5.30 -13.63 19.06
CA LEU A 138 4.12 -13.65 19.91
C LEU A 138 3.37 -14.96 19.77
N ARG A 139 2.77 -15.43 20.89
CA ARG A 139 1.94 -16.63 20.96
C ARG A 139 0.67 -16.38 21.77
N GLY A 140 -0.35 -17.19 21.57
CA GLY A 140 -1.61 -17.16 22.33
C GLY A 140 -2.34 -15.82 22.20
N LYS A 141 -2.77 -15.28 23.32
CA LYS A 141 -3.56 -14.03 23.36
C LYS A 141 -2.84 -12.82 22.80
N ALA A 142 -1.50 -12.73 22.99
CA ALA A 142 -0.69 -11.62 22.52
C ALA A 142 -0.56 -11.57 20.97
N ALA A 143 -0.70 -12.71 20.30
CA ALA A 143 -0.67 -12.80 18.84
C ALA A 143 -2.05 -12.53 18.19
N ARG A 144 -3.12 -12.36 18.98
CA ARG A 144 -4.46 -12.13 18.45
C ARG A 144 -4.60 -10.70 17.95
N ILE A 145 -4.98 -10.55 16.68
CA ILE A 145 -5.26 -9.26 16.06
C ILE A 145 -6.71 -8.87 16.39
N ARG A 146 -6.91 -7.59 16.74
CA ARG A 146 -8.24 -7.03 16.96
C ARG A 146 -8.99 -6.99 15.61
N GLU A 147 -10.21 -7.47 15.61
CA GLU A 147 -11.08 -7.37 14.43
C GLU A 147 -11.58 -5.93 14.26
N LYS A 148 -11.64 -5.49 13.01
CA LYS A 148 -12.25 -4.21 12.67
C LYS A 148 -13.77 -4.38 12.75
N LYS A 149 -14.39 -3.75 13.74
CA LYS A 149 -15.85 -3.69 13.80
C LYS A 149 -16.38 -2.98 12.57
N TYR A 150 -17.26 -3.63 11.85
CA TYR A 150 -18.02 -3.00 10.78
C TYR A 150 -19.02 -2.06 11.45
N VAL A 151 -18.85 -0.77 11.29
CA VAL A 151 -19.92 0.20 11.53
C VAL A 151 -20.72 0.16 10.23
N ALA A 152 -21.89 -0.47 10.26
CA ALA A 152 -22.87 -0.36 9.19
C ALA A 152 -23.25 1.14 9.09
N GLN A 153 -23.03 1.71 7.92
CA GLN A 153 -23.56 3.03 7.57
C GLN A 153 -24.98 2.87 7.08
#